data_ccfb39ee1a51d33902bad36f93b559fe
#
_entry.id   ccfb39ee1a51d33902bad36f93b559fe
#
_cell.length_a   1.000
_cell.length_b   1.000
_cell.length_c   1.000
_cell.angle_alpha   90.00
_cell.angle_beta   90.00
_cell.angle_gamma   90.00
#
_symmetry.space_group_name_H-M   'P 1'
#
loop_
_entity.id
_entity.type
_entity.pdbx_description
1 polymer ?
#
loop_
_entity_poly.entity_id
_entity_poly.type
_entity_poly.pdbx_seq_one_letter_code
_entity_poly.pdbx_strand_id
1 'polypeptide(L)'
;MPATPFDSVHLSRLFDAGETARLFTDSAEIRAMMIVEGALAQVQGAQGVIPELSAAAIHRASLECQIDPVSLARATGANGVSTPALVAAFREAMQAPEHAQYLHWGATSQDIQDTGLMLRLRQALTGFVAQLDQVLAALAQLAQTHAELPMAARTYGQHATPTSFGAQVASWGWPLLELRADLQGLLDAGLPVSLSGAAGTAAELGADPAALRAALAAKLGLRDPGRSWHTDRARVLRIGDAVTRMALALGKWGEDVTLATQSGLAELRLGGAGASSTMPQKQNPVVPSAMVALARHAGGLNATLQGA
;
A
#
# COMPACT_ATOMS: atom_id res chain seq x y z
N MET A 1 -14.81 -9.54 -18.03
CA MET A 1 -14.13 -8.57 -18.92
C MET A 1 -13.21 -7.73 -18.03
N PRO A 2 -11.96 -7.48 -18.42
CA PRO A 2 -11.08 -6.61 -17.63
C PRO A 2 -11.66 -5.19 -17.59
N ALA A 3 -11.85 -4.68 -16.37
CA ALA A 3 -12.34 -3.31 -16.14
C ALA A 3 -11.19 -2.29 -16.17
N THR A 4 -9.96 -2.76 -15.88
CA THR A 4 -8.75 -1.93 -15.88
C THR A 4 -7.61 -2.67 -16.61
N PRO A 5 -6.53 -1.96 -17.01
CA PRO A 5 -5.33 -2.61 -17.56
C PRO A 5 -4.70 -3.63 -16.62
N PHE A 6 -4.88 -3.47 -15.31
CA PHE A 6 -4.34 -4.38 -14.29
C PHE A 6 -5.08 -5.72 -14.25
N ASP A 7 -6.34 -5.77 -14.69
CA ASP A 7 -7.15 -7.00 -14.77
C ASP A 7 -6.92 -7.76 -16.09
N SER A 8 -6.14 -7.18 -17.01
CA SER A 8 -5.93 -7.75 -18.34
C SER A 8 -4.84 -8.81 -18.33
N VAL A 9 -5.18 -10.04 -18.73
CA VAL A 9 -4.23 -11.15 -18.77
C VAL A 9 -3.04 -10.86 -19.71
N HIS A 10 -3.24 -10.19 -20.87
CA HIS A 10 -2.12 -9.88 -21.76
C HIS A 10 -1.35 -8.60 -21.39
N LEU A 11 -1.86 -7.76 -20.52
CA LEU A 11 -1.12 -6.61 -20.00
C LEU A 11 -0.44 -6.89 -18.65
N SER A 12 -0.67 -8.07 -18.06
CA SER A 12 -0.17 -8.44 -16.74
C SER A 12 1.35 -8.38 -16.60
N ARG A 13 2.11 -8.57 -17.68
CA ARG A 13 3.58 -8.45 -17.67
C ARG A 13 4.06 -7.00 -17.75
N LEU A 14 3.26 -6.10 -18.32
CA LEU A 14 3.59 -4.69 -18.41
C LEU A 14 3.23 -3.94 -17.11
N PHE A 15 2.14 -4.34 -16.48
CA PHE A 15 1.60 -3.74 -15.26
C PHE A 15 1.63 -4.71 -14.07
N ASP A 16 2.72 -5.47 -13.96
CA ASP A 16 2.92 -6.38 -12.83
C ASP A 16 3.22 -5.58 -11.57
N ALA A 17 2.31 -5.63 -10.61
CA ALA A 17 2.47 -5.02 -9.30
C ALA A 17 3.18 -5.95 -8.28
N GLY A 18 3.63 -7.12 -8.72
CA GLY A 18 4.44 -8.06 -7.92
C GLY A 18 3.83 -8.41 -6.57
N GLU A 19 4.68 -8.50 -5.55
CA GLU A 19 4.27 -8.84 -4.18
C GLU A 19 3.30 -7.80 -3.56
N THR A 20 3.39 -6.54 -3.98
CA THR A 20 2.49 -5.49 -3.48
C THR A 20 1.03 -5.76 -3.81
N ALA A 21 0.74 -6.28 -5.02
CA ALA A 21 -0.63 -6.62 -5.42
C ALA A 21 -1.26 -7.67 -4.50
N ARG A 22 -0.47 -8.62 -3.99
CA ARG A 22 -0.96 -9.68 -3.09
C ARG A 22 -1.51 -9.13 -1.77
N LEU A 23 -1.03 -7.97 -1.33
CA LEU A 23 -1.48 -7.31 -0.10
C LEU A 23 -2.88 -6.68 -0.24
N PHE A 24 -3.36 -6.46 -1.47
CA PHE A 24 -4.61 -5.75 -1.75
C PHE A 24 -5.66 -6.60 -2.47
N THR A 25 -5.50 -7.93 -2.44
CA THR A 25 -6.56 -8.85 -2.86
C THR A 25 -7.66 -8.93 -1.79
N ASP A 26 -8.88 -9.32 -2.19
CA ASP A 26 -9.99 -9.55 -1.26
C ASP A 26 -9.62 -10.55 -0.16
N SER A 27 -8.92 -11.63 -0.52
CA SER A 27 -8.44 -12.62 0.46
C SER A 27 -7.45 -12.03 1.46
N ALA A 28 -6.56 -11.14 1.03
CA ALA A 28 -5.61 -10.45 1.91
C ALA A 28 -6.34 -9.48 2.86
N GLU A 29 -7.38 -8.80 2.38
CA GLU A 29 -8.21 -7.94 3.19
C GLU A 29 -8.94 -8.72 4.27
N ILE A 30 -9.64 -9.78 3.91
CA ILE A 30 -10.33 -10.67 4.85
C ILE A 30 -9.34 -11.23 5.87
N ARG A 31 -8.18 -11.69 5.42
CA ARG A 31 -7.14 -12.23 6.30
C ARG A 31 -6.65 -11.18 7.31
N ALA A 32 -6.42 -9.96 6.87
CA ALA A 32 -6.01 -8.86 7.75
C ALA A 32 -7.10 -8.54 8.78
N MET A 33 -8.36 -8.49 8.37
CA MET A 33 -9.49 -8.27 9.29
C MET A 33 -9.62 -9.40 10.31
N MET A 34 -9.48 -10.67 9.91
CA MET A 34 -9.49 -11.81 10.82
C MET A 34 -8.35 -11.76 11.85
N ILE A 35 -7.14 -11.33 11.43
CA ILE A 35 -6.01 -11.12 12.35
C ILE A 35 -6.36 -10.04 13.38
N VAL A 36 -7.01 -8.96 12.96
CA VAL A 36 -7.44 -7.89 13.88
C VAL A 36 -8.48 -8.41 14.88
N GLU A 37 -9.49 -9.17 14.42
CA GLU A 37 -10.49 -9.77 15.29
C GLU A 37 -9.87 -10.73 16.33
N GLY A 38 -8.96 -11.59 15.89
CA GLY A 38 -8.26 -12.50 16.79
C GLY A 38 -7.38 -11.78 17.82
N ALA A 39 -6.69 -10.72 17.40
CA ALA A 39 -5.88 -9.89 18.29
C ALA A 39 -6.77 -9.12 19.30
N LEU A 40 -7.89 -8.57 18.82
CA LEU A 40 -8.87 -7.88 19.67
C LEU A 40 -9.41 -8.82 20.74
N ALA A 41 -9.87 -10.01 20.36
CA ALA A 41 -10.36 -11.00 21.31
C ALA A 41 -9.30 -11.34 22.38
N GLN A 42 -8.04 -11.53 22.00
CA GLN A 42 -6.97 -11.81 22.97
C GLN A 42 -6.78 -10.69 24.00
N VAL A 43 -6.71 -9.43 23.56
CA VAL A 43 -6.52 -8.32 24.50
C VAL A 43 -7.76 -8.10 25.36
N GLN A 44 -8.96 -8.35 24.83
CA GLN A 44 -10.21 -8.31 25.59
C GLN A 44 -10.28 -9.41 26.66
N GLY A 45 -9.87 -10.63 26.32
CA GLY A 45 -9.77 -11.72 27.28
C GLY A 45 -8.78 -11.43 28.41
N ALA A 46 -7.58 -10.92 28.05
CA ALA A 46 -6.55 -10.55 29.01
C ALA A 46 -6.98 -9.43 29.98
N GLN A 47 -7.92 -8.57 29.57
CA GLN A 47 -8.47 -7.49 30.38
C GLN A 47 -9.84 -7.85 31.04
N GLY A 48 -10.31 -9.09 30.86
CA GLY A 48 -11.57 -9.54 31.44
C GLY A 48 -12.83 -8.94 30.80
N VAL A 49 -12.73 -8.36 29.60
CA VAL A 49 -13.87 -7.80 28.86
C VAL A 49 -14.74 -8.93 28.29
N ILE A 50 -14.12 -10.02 27.85
CA ILE A 50 -14.75 -11.25 27.42
C ILE A 50 -14.12 -12.45 28.14
N PRO A 51 -14.78 -13.64 28.20
CA PRO A 51 -14.20 -14.81 28.82
C PRO A 51 -12.89 -15.21 28.13
N GLU A 52 -11.86 -15.53 28.92
CA GLU A 52 -10.52 -15.87 28.43
C GLU A 52 -10.52 -17.09 27.48
N LEU A 53 -11.34 -18.12 27.79
CA LEU A 53 -11.50 -19.29 26.92
C LEU A 53 -12.10 -18.92 25.56
N SER A 54 -13.05 -17.98 25.53
CA SER A 54 -13.65 -17.48 24.28
C SER A 54 -12.63 -16.66 23.48
N ALA A 55 -11.84 -15.84 24.16
CA ALA A 55 -10.75 -15.08 23.52
C ALA A 55 -9.71 -16.01 22.86
N ALA A 56 -9.30 -17.07 23.57
CA ALA A 56 -8.36 -18.05 23.03
C ALA A 56 -8.95 -18.81 21.82
N ALA A 57 -10.23 -19.20 21.89
CA ALA A 57 -10.93 -19.89 20.80
C ALA A 57 -11.03 -19.00 19.54
N ILE A 58 -11.44 -17.74 19.71
CA ILE A 58 -11.53 -16.76 18.59
C ILE A 58 -10.15 -16.52 17.98
N HIS A 59 -9.13 -16.30 18.80
CA HIS A 59 -7.79 -16.09 18.28
C HIS A 59 -7.26 -17.28 17.49
N ARG A 60 -7.40 -18.51 18.00
CA ARG A 60 -7.00 -19.71 17.27
C ARG A 60 -7.76 -19.84 15.97
N ALA A 61 -9.08 -19.68 15.99
CA ALA A 61 -9.91 -19.74 14.79
C ALA A 61 -9.50 -18.65 13.75
N SER A 62 -9.12 -17.46 14.21
CA SER A 62 -8.63 -16.41 13.32
C SER A 62 -7.36 -16.79 12.56
N LEU A 63 -6.58 -17.73 13.04
CA LEU A 63 -5.37 -18.23 12.38
C LEU A 63 -5.66 -19.44 11.46
N GLU A 64 -6.63 -20.25 11.80
CA GLU A 64 -6.93 -21.54 11.16
C GLU A 64 -8.04 -21.45 10.10
N CYS A 65 -9.09 -20.65 10.35
CA CYS A 65 -10.21 -20.53 9.42
C CYS A 65 -9.86 -19.75 8.16
N GLN A 66 -10.45 -20.16 7.06
CA GLN A 66 -10.41 -19.45 5.77
C GLN A 66 -11.84 -19.10 5.36
N ILE A 67 -12.06 -17.84 5.01
CA ILE A 67 -13.33 -17.34 4.51
C ILE A 67 -13.17 -16.98 3.03
N ASP A 68 -14.02 -17.58 2.19
CA ASP A 68 -14.04 -17.26 0.77
C ASP A 68 -14.65 -15.86 0.54
N PRO A 69 -13.93 -14.93 -0.09
CA PRO A 69 -14.47 -13.60 -0.42
C PRO A 69 -15.78 -13.65 -1.21
N VAL A 70 -15.94 -14.62 -2.09
CA VAL A 70 -17.15 -14.77 -2.93
C VAL A 70 -18.39 -15.00 -2.06
N SER A 71 -18.26 -15.73 -0.94
CA SER A 71 -19.37 -15.98 -0.02
C SER A 71 -19.91 -14.71 0.64
N LEU A 72 -19.09 -13.66 0.75
CA LEU A 72 -19.47 -12.39 1.39
C LEU A 72 -20.12 -11.41 0.41
N ALA A 73 -20.01 -11.62 -0.91
CA ALA A 73 -20.34 -10.63 -1.93
C ALA A 73 -21.81 -10.16 -1.86
N ARG A 74 -22.77 -11.07 -1.67
CA ARG A 74 -24.20 -10.72 -1.61
C ARG A 74 -24.52 -9.78 -0.45
N ALA A 75 -24.03 -10.10 0.74
CA ALA A 75 -24.28 -9.31 1.95
C ALA A 75 -23.49 -8.01 1.93
N THR A 76 -22.28 -8.02 1.40
CA THR A 76 -21.49 -6.80 1.18
C THR A 76 -22.19 -5.84 0.22
N GLY A 77 -22.78 -6.35 -0.87
CA GLY A 77 -23.55 -5.53 -1.80
C GLY A 77 -24.80 -4.89 -1.17
N ALA A 78 -25.42 -5.55 -0.19
CA ALA A 78 -26.57 -5.00 0.54
C ALA A 78 -26.16 -3.97 1.61
N ASN A 79 -25.03 -4.21 2.29
CA ASN A 79 -24.59 -3.41 3.44
C ASN A 79 -23.62 -2.28 3.09
N GLY A 80 -23.00 -2.32 1.92
CA GLY A 80 -21.95 -1.39 1.50
C GLY A 80 -20.58 -1.63 2.17
N VAL A 81 -20.49 -2.56 3.14
CA VAL A 81 -19.27 -2.93 3.87
C VAL A 81 -19.20 -4.44 4.09
N SER A 82 -18.00 -5.03 4.05
CA SER A 82 -17.78 -6.47 4.15
C SER A 82 -17.80 -7.01 5.58
N THR A 83 -17.50 -6.19 6.57
CA THR A 83 -17.28 -6.64 7.96
C THR A 83 -18.47 -7.37 8.58
N PRO A 84 -19.74 -6.94 8.45
CA PRO A 84 -20.86 -7.69 9.03
C PRO A 84 -20.99 -9.09 8.45
N ALA A 85 -20.78 -9.24 7.14
CA ALA A 85 -20.79 -10.54 6.47
C ALA A 85 -19.61 -11.41 6.93
N LEU A 86 -18.43 -10.83 7.07
CA LEU A 86 -17.25 -11.52 7.58
C LEU A 86 -17.47 -12.03 9.00
N VAL A 87 -17.99 -11.20 9.90
CA VAL A 87 -18.25 -11.57 11.30
C VAL A 87 -19.24 -12.72 11.36
N ALA A 88 -20.31 -12.70 10.53
CA ALA A 88 -21.29 -13.78 10.47
C ALA A 88 -20.65 -15.09 9.97
N ALA A 89 -19.92 -15.03 8.85
CA ALA A 89 -19.23 -16.20 8.29
C ALA A 89 -18.15 -16.75 9.23
N PHE A 90 -17.44 -15.87 9.93
CA PHE A 90 -16.41 -16.28 10.88
C PHE A 90 -17.03 -16.97 12.12
N ARG A 91 -18.14 -16.45 12.65
CA ARG A 91 -18.90 -17.13 13.74
C ARG A 91 -19.35 -18.53 13.34
N GLU A 92 -19.85 -18.68 12.12
CA GLU A 92 -20.25 -19.97 11.57
C GLU A 92 -19.05 -20.91 11.40
N ALA A 93 -17.93 -20.43 10.85
CA ALA A 93 -16.72 -21.21 10.65
C ALA A 93 -16.08 -21.70 11.95
N MET A 94 -16.26 -20.98 13.05
CA MET A 94 -15.77 -21.39 14.37
C MET A 94 -16.46 -22.65 14.91
N GLN A 95 -17.71 -22.94 14.50
CA GLN A 95 -18.51 -24.08 14.98
C GLN A 95 -18.55 -24.22 16.53
N ALA A 96 -18.44 -23.11 17.23
CA ALA A 96 -18.39 -22.99 18.68
C ALA A 96 -19.23 -21.78 19.14
N PRO A 97 -20.56 -21.84 19.08
CA PRO A 97 -21.44 -20.69 19.29
C PRO A 97 -21.26 -20.05 20.67
N GLU A 98 -20.92 -20.83 21.69
CA GLU A 98 -20.64 -20.36 23.06
C GLU A 98 -19.42 -19.43 23.13
N HIS A 99 -18.47 -19.53 22.21
CA HIS A 99 -17.32 -18.65 22.09
C HIS A 99 -17.52 -17.58 21.02
N ALA A 100 -18.11 -17.97 19.90
CA ALA A 100 -18.30 -17.10 18.73
C ALA A 100 -19.19 -15.88 19.01
N GLN A 101 -20.08 -15.93 19.99
CA GLN A 101 -20.90 -14.79 20.41
C GLN A 101 -20.08 -13.58 20.86
N TYR A 102 -18.85 -13.78 21.32
CA TYR A 102 -17.92 -12.72 21.75
C TYR A 102 -17.05 -12.17 20.62
N LEU A 103 -17.14 -12.72 19.40
CA LEU A 103 -16.44 -12.18 18.24
C LEU A 103 -16.94 -10.77 17.93
N HIS A 104 -16.03 -9.84 17.62
CA HIS A 104 -16.36 -8.44 17.29
C HIS A 104 -16.98 -7.64 18.47
N TRP A 105 -16.68 -8.03 19.69
CA TRP A 105 -17.28 -7.42 20.87
C TRP A 105 -16.89 -5.96 21.02
N GLY A 106 -17.90 -5.07 21.05
CA GLY A 106 -17.71 -3.62 21.22
C GLY A 106 -17.06 -2.89 20.04
N ALA A 107 -16.55 -3.59 19.03
CA ALA A 107 -15.95 -2.99 17.85
C ALA A 107 -17.01 -2.57 16.81
N THR A 108 -16.60 -1.77 15.86
CA THR A 108 -17.39 -1.47 14.66
C THR A 108 -16.65 -1.89 13.39
N SER A 109 -17.38 -2.00 12.28
CA SER A 109 -16.82 -2.37 10.97
C SER A 109 -15.57 -1.57 10.63
N GLN A 110 -15.59 -0.27 10.85
CA GLN A 110 -14.49 0.62 10.50
C GLN A 110 -13.24 0.38 11.37
N ASP A 111 -13.39 0.00 12.64
CA ASP A 111 -12.27 -0.38 13.50
C ASP A 111 -11.46 -1.52 12.88
N ILE A 112 -12.16 -2.53 12.36
CA ILE A 112 -11.55 -3.73 11.81
C ILE A 112 -10.97 -3.47 10.42
N GLN A 113 -11.71 -2.75 9.54
CA GLN A 113 -11.27 -2.43 8.19
C GLN A 113 -10.05 -1.51 8.21
N ASP A 114 -10.10 -0.40 8.96
CA ASP A 114 -9.00 0.56 9.03
C ASP A 114 -7.74 -0.06 9.65
N THR A 115 -7.89 -0.84 10.72
CA THR A 115 -6.75 -1.54 11.33
C THR A 115 -6.16 -2.58 10.37
N GLY A 116 -7.00 -3.36 9.69
CA GLY A 116 -6.58 -4.30 8.65
C GLY A 116 -5.88 -3.62 7.48
N LEU A 117 -6.36 -2.43 7.07
CA LEU A 117 -5.69 -1.61 6.05
C LEU A 117 -4.31 -1.14 6.54
N MET A 118 -4.18 -0.67 7.80
CA MET A 118 -2.89 -0.25 8.35
C MET A 118 -1.87 -1.39 8.39
N LEU A 119 -2.28 -2.62 8.68
CA LEU A 119 -1.41 -3.80 8.62
C LEU A 119 -0.86 -4.04 7.21
N ARG A 120 -1.73 -3.96 6.19
CA ARG A 120 -1.35 -4.14 4.78
C ARG A 120 -0.48 -3.00 4.27
N LEU A 121 -0.82 -1.75 4.60
CA LEU A 121 -0.04 -0.57 4.23
C LEU A 121 1.35 -0.58 4.87
N ARG A 122 1.50 -1.03 6.11
CA ARG A 122 2.83 -1.19 6.73
C ARG A 122 3.72 -2.11 5.90
N GLN A 123 3.20 -3.25 5.46
CA GLN A 123 3.95 -4.19 4.62
C GLN A 123 4.30 -3.57 3.26
N ALA A 124 3.33 -2.89 2.61
CA ALA A 124 3.57 -2.23 1.33
C ALA A 124 4.64 -1.13 1.43
N LEU A 125 4.55 -0.26 2.45
CA LEU A 125 5.54 0.80 2.67
C LEU A 125 6.94 0.23 2.96
N THR A 126 7.03 -0.83 3.76
CA THR A 126 8.30 -1.53 4.00
C THR A 126 8.90 -2.08 2.69
N GLY A 127 8.06 -2.67 1.84
CA GLY A 127 8.47 -3.14 0.52
C GLY A 127 8.95 -1.99 -0.39
N PHE A 128 8.25 -0.86 -0.41
CA PHE A 128 8.65 0.32 -1.20
C PHE A 128 9.97 0.91 -0.73
N VAL A 129 10.21 1.02 0.58
CA VAL A 129 11.50 1.47 1.12
C VAL A 129 12.62 0.54 0.66
N ALA A 130 12.45 -0.77 0.76
CA ALA A 130 13.45 -1.75 0.32
C ALA A 130 13.72 -1.68 -1.20
N GLN A 131 12.68 -1.48 -2.02
CA GLN A 131 12.84 -1.29 -3.46
C GLN A 131 13.55 0.02 -3.81
N LEU A 132 13.22 1.12 -3.11
CA LEU A 132 13.89 2.39 -3.29
C LEU A 132 15.37 2.30 -2.92
N ASP A 133 15.73 1.57 -1.87
CA ASP A 133 17.14 1.35 -1.50
C ASP A 133 17.92 0.66 -2.63
N GLN A 134 17.32 -0.33 -3.31
CA GLN A 134 17.93 -1.00 -4.46
C GLN A 134 18.08 -0.05 -5.67
N VAL A 135 17.04 0.71 -5.97
CA VAL A 135 17.06 1.69 -7.08
C VAL A 135 18.11 2.78 -6.82
N LEU A 136 18.16 3.32 -5.61
CA LEU A 136 19.11 4.36 -5.21
C LEU A 136 20.55 3.84 -5.27
N ALA A 137 20.81 2.61 -4.84
CA ALA A 137 22.13 1.99 -4.96
C ALA A 137 22.56 1.85 -6.42
N ALA A 138 21.67 1.42 -7.31
CA ALA A 138 21.94 1.30 -8.75
C ALA A 138 22.18 2.67 -9.40
N LEU A 139 21.39 3.69 -9.06
CA LEU A 139 21.56 5.06 -9.56
C LEU A 139 22.88 5.67 -9.06
N ALA A 140 23.24 5.45 -7.79
CA ALA A 140 24.51 5.93 -7.23
C ALA A 140 25.70 5.34 -7.95
N GLN A 141 25.69 4.03 -8.19
CA GLN A 141 26.74 3.35 -8.95
C GLN A 141 26.84 3.88 -10.39
N LEU A 142 25.69 4.05 -11.06
CA LEU A 142 25.64 4.59 -12.42
C LEU A 142 26.17 6.04 -12.47
N ALA A 143 25.76 6.87 -11.52
CA ALA A 143 26.22 8.26 -11.40
C ALA A 143 27.74 8.34 -11.19
N GLN A 144 28.31 7.52 -10.33
CA GLN A 144 29.74 7.45 -10.07
C GLN A 144 30.51 6.96 -11.30
N THR A 145 30.04 5.91 -11.95
CA THR A 145 30.70 5.33 -13.14
C THR A 145 30.79 6.35 -14.27
N HIS A 146 29.81 7.24 -14.40
CA HIS A 146 29.71 8.21 -15.49
C HIS A 146 29.87 9.67 -15.02
N ALA A 147 30.51 9.88 -13.87
CA ALA A 147 30.66 11.22 -13.28
C ALA A 147 31.30 12.23 -14.21
N GLU A 148 32.26 11.79 -15.04
CA GLU A 148 33.03 12.64 -15.96
C GLU A 148 32.56 12.46 -17.41
N LEU A 149 31.57 11.65 -17.72
CA LEU A 149 31.09 11.47 -19.08
C LEU A 149 30.36 12.74 -19.55
N PRO A 150 30.93 13.52 -20.51
CA PRO A 150 30.32 14.78 -20.88
C PRO A 150 28.97 14.60 -21.57
N MET A 151 28.06 15.49 -21.26
CA MET A 151 26.70 15.52 -21.78
C MET A 151 26.24 16.97 -21.93
N ALA A 152 25.39 17.26 -22.90
CA ALA A 152 24.69 18.55 -22.96
C ALA A 152 23.54 18.55 -21.96
N ALA A 153 23.54 19.50 -21.02
CA ALA A 153 22.33 19.74 -20.23
C ALA A 153 21.19 20.20 -21.13
N ARG A 154 19.98 20.09 -20.64
CA ARG A 154 18.78 20.55 -21.34
C ARG A 154 17.92 21.46 -20.47
N THR A 155 17.45 22.53 -21.07
CA THR A 155 16.41 23.38 -20.52
C THR A 155 15.33 23.53 -21.59
N TYR A 156 14.08 23.28 -21.20
CA TYR A 156 12.96 23.34 -22.14
C TYR A 156 13.13 22.40 -23.36
N GLY A 157 13.82 21.26 -23.17
CA GLY A 157 14.15 20.32 -24.24
C GLY A 157 15.29 20.76 -25.18
N GLN A 158 15.86 21.96 -25.01
CA GLN A 158 16.94 22.51 -25.84
C GLN A 158 18.30 22.27 -25.18
N HIS A 159 19.34 22.10 -25.97
CA HIS A 159 20.71 22.02 -25.48
C HIS A 159 21.10 23.29 -24.72
N ALA A 160 21.71 23.09 -23.57
CA ALA A 160 22.22 24.16 -22.71
C ALA A 160 23.72 23.97 -22.44
N THR A 161 24.20 24.39 -21.28
CA THR A 161 25.60 24.27 -20.88
C THR A 161 26.04 22.80 -20.76
N PRO A 162 27.35 22.51 -20.88
CA PRO A 162 27.89 21.19 -20.60
C PRO A 162 27.58 20.73 -19.16
N THR A 163 27.30 19.45 -19.00
CA THR A 163 27.17 18.74 -17.74
C THR A 163 27.78 17.35 -17.89
N SER A 164 27.58 16.46 -16.93
CA SER A 164 27.93 15.05 -17.08
C SER A 164 26.71 14.15 -16.99
N PHE A 165 26.77 12.97 -17.59
CA PHE A 165 25.74 11.96 -17.48
C PHE A 165 25.58 11.51 -16.02
N GLY A 166 26.66 11.42 -15.25
CA GLY A 166 26.60 11.13 -13.82
C GLY A 166 25.78 12.16 -13.04
N ALA A 167 25.93 13.47 -13.34
CA ALA A 167 25.10 14.52 -12.73
C ALA A 167 23.62 14.39 -13.11
N GLN A 168 23.32 14.03 -14.37
CA GLN A 168 21.93 13.75 -14.79
C GLN A 168 21.34 12.57 -14.04
N VAL A 169 22.07 11.47 -13.88
CA VAL A 169 21.63 10.30 -13.12
C VAL A 169 21.40 10.66 -11.64
N ALA A 170 22.31 11.42 -11.04
CA ALA A 170 22.16 11.90 -9.66
C ALA A 170 20.87 12.73 -9.49
N SER A 171 20.50 13.53 -10.49
CA SER A 171 19.25 14.30 -10.46
C SER A 171 17.98 13.45 -10.40
N TRP A 172 18.01 12.22 -10.90
CA TRP A 172 16.90 11.25 -10.74
C TRP A 172 16.87 10.65 -9.34
N GLY A 173 18.03 10.48 -8.71
CA GLY A 173 18.17 9.89 -7.39
C GLY A 173 17.72 10.81 -6.24
N TRP A 174 18.00 12.13 -6.33
CA TRP A 174 17.72 13.06 -5.25
C TRP A 174 16.25 13.05 -4.76
N PRO A 175 15.24 13.22 -5.62
CA PRO A 175 13.84 13.15 -5.16
C PRO A 175 13.47 11.78 -4.60
N LEU A 176 14.04 10.69 -5.11
CA LEU A 176 13.79 9.35 -4.58
C LEU A 176 14.40 9.15 -3.19
N LEU A 177 15.56 9.77 -2.92
CA LEU A 177 16.20 9.73 -1.61
C LEU A 177 15.35 10.44 -0.54
N GLU A 178 14.81 11.63 -0.86
CA GLU A 178 13.90 12.36 0.02
C GLU A 178 12.60 11.57 0.26
N LEU A 179 12.02 11.01 -0.77
CA LEU A 179 10.79 10.20 -0.68
C LEU A 179 11.01 8.90 0.10
N ARG A 180 12.18 8.29 -0.03
CA ARG A 180 12.57 7.14 0.80
C ARG A 180 12.57 7.53 2.29
N ALA A 181 13.11 8.69 2.62
CA ALA A 181 13.12 9.19 3.99
C ALA A 181 11.70 9.51 4.50
N ASP A 182 10.84 10.09 3.65
CA ASP A 182 9.43 10.34 3.97
C ASP A 182 8.66 9.04 4.28
N LEU A 183 8.84 7.99 3.44
CA LEU A 183 8.19 6.69 3.66
C LEU A 183 8.70 6.01 4.95
N GLN A 184 10.02 6.08 5.20
CA GLN A 184 10.59 5.58 6.45
C GLN A 184 10.03 6.35 7.65
N GLY A 185 9.92 7.67 7.57
CA GLY A 185 9.33 8.50 8.62
C GLY A 185 7.86 8.14 8.92
N LEU A 186 7.07 7.72 7.93
CA LEU A 186 5.71 7.20 8.16
C LEU A 186 5.73 5.88 8.93
N LEU A 187 6.67 4.98 8.61
CA LEU A 187 6.86 3.71 9.30
C LEU A 187 7.34 3.92 10.74
N ASP A 188 8.31 4.80 10.96
CA ASP A 188 8.89 5.12 12.28
C ASP A 188 7.87 5.79 13.20
N ALA A 189 7.03 6.67 12.64
CA ALA A 189 5.91 7.26 13.38
C ALA A 189 4.83 6.25 13.78
N GLY A 190 4.83 5.08 13.17
CA GLY A 190 3.87 4.00 13.37
C GLY A 190 2.49 4.28 12.76
N LEU A 191 1.97 3.31 12.02
CA LEU A 191 0.60 3.37 11.50
C LEU A 191 -0.41 3.12 12.63
N PRO A 192 -1.54 3.85 12.67
CA PRO A 192 -2.45 3.79 13.81
C PRO A 192 -3.35 2.56 13.78
N VAL A 193 -3.65 2.01 14.96
CA VAL A 193 -4.80 1.14 15.16
C VAL A 193 -6.09 1.96 15.15
N SER A 194 -7.19 1.37 14.75
CA SER A 194 -8.55 1.90 14.99
C SER A 194 -9.25 0.99 15.99
N LEU A 195 -9.73 1.55 17.09
CA LEU A 195 -10.59 0.89 18.05
C LEU A 195 -11.34 1.95 18.84
N SER A 196 -12.59 2.22 18.47
CA SER A 196 -13.38 3.30 19.05
C SER A 196 -14.88 2.96 19.15
N GLY A 197 -15.29 1.82 18.63
CA GLY A 197 -16.70 1.38 18.64
C GLY A 197 -17.58 2.17 17.67
N ALA A 198 -18.87 1.87 17.67
CA ALA A 198 -19.81 2.31 16.64
C ALA A 198 -19.93 3.83 16.47
N ALA A 199 -19.83 4.60 17.56
CA ALA A 199 -19.98 6.05 17.56
C ALA A 199 -18.69 6.80 17.89
N GLY A 200 -17.54 6.11 17.93
CA GLY A 200 -16.28 6.71 18.34
C GLY A 200 -16.14 6.98 19.84
N THR A 201 -17.10 6.53 20.64
CA THR A 201 -17.18 6.74 22.11
C THR A 201 -16.52 5.62 22.93
N ALA A 202 -16.21 4.48 22.27
CA ALA A 202 -15.64 3.28 22.90
C ALA A 202 -16.49 2.70 24.07
N ALA A 203 -17.79 3.01 24.14
CA ALA A 203 -18.65 2.72 25.28
C ALA A 203 -18.76 1.21 25.59
N GLU A 204 -18.72 0.35 24.57
CA GLU A 204 -18.88 -1.10 24.70
C GLU A 204 -17.53 -1.85 24.82
N LEU A 205 -16.42 -1.15 24.94
CA LEU A 205 -15.07 -1.75 24.94
C LEU A 205 -14.55 -2.09 26.34
N GLY A 206 -15.38 -2.02 27.37
CA GLY A 206 -15.04 -2.34 28.76
C GLY A 206 -14.74 -1.12 29.61
N ALA A 207 -14.18 -1.35 30.81
CA ALA A 207 -13.97 -0.30 31.81
C ALA A 207 -12.83 0.68 31.44
N ASP A 208 -11.81 0.21 30.72
CA ASP A 208 -10.69 1.04 30.27
C ASP A 208 -10.43 0.84 28.76
N PRO A 209 -11.23 1.52 27.89
CA PRO A 209 -11.07 1.43 26.45
C PRO A 209 -9.71 1.95 25.94
N ALA A 210 -9.08 2.86 26.69
CA ALA A 210 -7.78 3.41 26.31
C ALA A 210 -6.67 2.37 26.50
N ALA A 211 -6.66 1.67 27.62
CA ALA A 211 -5.75 0.55 27.85
C ALA A 211 -5.98 -0.60 26.86
N LEU A 212 -7.24 -0.90 26.52
CA LEU A 212 -7.58 -1.92 25.52
C LEU A 212 -7.03 -1.55 24.15
N ARG A 213 -7.21 -0.31 23.69
CA ARG A 213 -6.69 0.18 22.41
C ARG A 213 -5.18 0.14 22.37
N ALA A 214 -4.52 0.59 23.45
CA ALA A 214 -3.06 0.55 23.56
C ALA A 214 -2.53 -0.90 23.51
N ALA A 215 -3.20 -1.84 24.17
CA ALA A 215 -2.86 -3.26 24.14
C ALA A 215 -3.04 -3.86 22.73
N LEU A 216 -4.12 -3.50 22.02
CA LEU A 216 -4.33 -3.93 20.64
C LEU A 216 -3.26 -3.37 19.71
N ALA A 217 -2.89 -2.09 19.87
CA ALA A 217 -1.83 -1.47 19.11
C ALA A 217 -0.49 -2.20 19.31
N ALA A 218 -0.11 -2.44 20.55
CA ALA A 218 1.10 -3.20 20.89
C ALA A 218 1.08 -4.61 20.32
N LYS A 219 -0.05 -5.32 20.43
CA LYS A 219 -0.23 -6.68 19.91
C LYS A 219 -0.03 -6.78 18.40
N LEU A 220 -0.52 -5.78 17.65
CA LEU A 220 -0.43 -5.73 16.20
C LEU A 220 0.85 -5.04 15.68
N GLY A 221 1.70 -4.52 16.58
CA GLY A 221 2.87 -3.71 16.21
C GLY A 221 2.46 -2.42 15.49
N LEU A 222 1.32 -1.84 15.85
CA LEU A 222 0.81 -0.56 15.37
C LEU A 222 0.93 0.49 16.48
N ARG A 223 0.60 1.72 16.17
CA ARG A 223 0.62 2.84 17.13
C ARG A 223 -0.78 3.06 17.70
N ASP A 224 -0.89 3.35 19.00
CA ASP A 224 -2.10 3.88 19.59
C ASP A 224 -2.23 5.37 19.21
N PRO A 225 -3.30 5.78 18.50
CA PRO A 225 -3.53 7.18 18.14
C PRO A 225 -4.00 8.06 19.34
N GLY A 226 -4.35 7.44 20.47
CA GLY A 226 -4.89 8.12 21.66
C GLY A 226 -6.32 8.65 21.50
N ARG A 227 -6.95 8.50 20.33
CA ARG A 227 -8.29 9.01 20.02
C ARG A 227 -8.94 8.24 18.87
N SER A 228 -10.24 8.41 18.69
CA SER A 228 -10.94 8.01 17.47
C SER A 228 -10.44 8.81 16.26
N TRP A 229 -10.37 8.16 15.10
CA TRP A 229 -10.02 8.79 13.83
C TRP A 229 -10.91 8.33 12.66
N HIS A 230 -12.10 7.79 12.98
CA HIS A 230 -13.04 7.30 11.97
C HIS A 230 -13.35 8.32 10.87
N THR A 231 -13.51 9.58 11.26
CA THR A 231 -13.79 10.69 10.34
C THR A 231 -12.56 11.54 10.00
N ASP A 232 -11.43 11.33 10.68
CA ASP A 232 -10.16 11.99 10.38
C ASP A 232 -9.32 11.14 9.45
N ARG A 233 -9.47 11.35 8.15
CA ARG A 233 -8.76 10.57 7.13
C ARG A 233 -7.34 11.07 6.83
N ALA A 234 -6.88 12.14 7.48
CA ALA A 234 -5.59 12.78 7.21
C ALA A 234 -4.39 11.79 7.18
N ARG A 235 -4.44 10.73 8.00
CA ARG A 235 -3.36 9.72 8.02
C ARG A 235 -3.34 8.86 6.76
N VAL A 236 -4.51 8.47 6.26
CA VAL A 236 -4.64 7.73 5.00
C VAL A 236 -4.20 8.61 3.84
N LEU A 237 -4.63 9.86 3.82
CA LEU A 237 -4.26 10.85 2.80
C LEU A 237 -2.75 11.09 2.75
N ARG A 238 -2.09 11.23 3.90
CA ARG A 238 -0.62 11.38 3.97
C ARG A 238 0.13 10.19 3.36
N ILE A 239 -0.36 8.97 3.56
CA ILE A 239 0.23 7.79 2.93
C ILE A 239 0.00 7.83 1.41
N GLY A 240 -1.22 8.12 0.98
CA GLY A 240 -1.57 8.27 -0.43
C GLY A 240 -0.71 9.33 -1.12
N ASP A 241 -0.52 10.49 -0.49
CA ASP A 241 0.33 11.57 -1.00
C ASP A 241 1.79 11.13 -1.14
N ALA A 242 2.36 10.44 -0.14
CA ALA A 242 3.74 9.99 -0.19
C ALA A 242 3.96 8.98 -1.33
N VAL A 243 3.06 8.01 -1.49
CA VAL A 243 3.11 7.02 -2.58
C VAL A 243 2.92 7.70 -3.94
N THR A 244 2.02 8.68 -4.04
CA THR A 244 1.80 9.43 -5.27
C THR A 244 3.02 10.25 -5.66
N ARG A 245 3.66 10.95 -4.74
CA ARG A 245 4.90 11.69 -5.00
C ARG A 245 6.02 10.76 -5.49
N MET A 246 6.13 9.57 -4.93
CA MET A 246 7.06 8.55 -5.41
C MET A 246 6.75 8.16 -6.87
N ALA A 247 5.49 7.89 -7.20
CA ALA A 247 5.09 7.56 -8.56
C ALA A 247 5.39 8.70 -9.55
N LEU A 248 5.16 9.96 -9.15
CA LEU A 248 5.45 11.14 -9.98
C LEU A 248 6.95 11.33 -10.22
N ALA A 249 7.79 11.11 -9.22
CA ALA A 249 9.26 11.18 -9.37
C ALA A 249 9.76 10.09 -10.35
N LEU A 250 9.24 8.89 -10.25
CA LEU A 250 9.51 7.80 -11.20
C LEU A 250 8.98 8.11 -12.60
N GLY A 251 7.82 8.75 -12.71
CA GLY A 251 7.27 9.21 -13.98
C GLY A 251 8.16 10.24 -14.66
N LYS A 252 8.67 11.23 -13.91
CA LYS A 252 9.64 12.21 -14.42
C LYS A 252 10.91 11.54 -14.94
N TRP A 253 11.45 10.59 -14.22
CA TRP A 253 12.57 9.79 -14.69
C TRP A 253 12.23 9.03 -15.98
N GLY A 254 11.04 8.44 -16.09
CA GLY A 254 10.54 7.80 -17.30
C GLY A 254 10.47 8.77 -18.51
N GLU A 255 10.05 10.01 -18.31
CA GLU A 255 10.04 11.04 -19.36
C GLU A 255 11.46 11.36 -19.84
N ASP A 256 12.39 11.60 -18.93
CA ASP A 256 13.79 11.89 -19.29
C ASP A 256 14.43 10.75 -20.08
N VAL A 257 14.25 9.51 -19.66
CA VAL A 257 14.76 8.33 -20.38
C VAL A 257 14.13 8.22 -21.77
N THR A 258 12.82 8.48 -21.88
CA THR A 258 12.13 8.47 -23.17
C THR A 258 12.70 9.50 -24.12
N LEU A 259 12.98 10.71 -23.64
CA LEU A 259 13.60 11.77 -24.44
C LEU A 259 15.04 11.41 -24.84
N ALA A 260 15.84 10.89 -23.93
CA ALA A 260 17.24 10.54 -24.17
C ALA A 260 17.43 9.36 -25.15
N THR A 261 16.38 8.53 -25.33
CA THR A 261 16.39 7.39 -26.27
C THR A 261 15.88 7.74 -27.66
N GLN A 262 15.50 9.01 -27.95
CA GLN A 262 14.99 9.41 -29.27
C GLN A 262 16.00 9.15 -30.38
N SER A 263 15.48 8.71 -31.54
CA SER A 263 16.30 8.59 -32.75
C SER A 263 16.91 9.95 -33.11
N GLY A 264 18.23 9.96 -33.38
CA GLY A 264 18.96 11.20 -33.64
C GLY A 264 19.61 11.85 -32.43
N LEU A 265 19.12 11.61 -31.21
CA LEU A 265 19.81 11.96 -29.96
C LEU A 265 20.65 10.79 -29.46
N ALA A 266 20.00 9.65 -29.23
CA ALA A 266 20.62 8.37 -28.85
C ALA A 266 21.63 8.48 -27.68
N GLU A 267 21.32 9.33 -26.69
CA GLU A 267 22.15 9.47 -25.48
C GLU A 267 22.04 8.26 -24.57
N LEU A 268 20.88 7.58 -24.62
CA LEU A 268 20.62 6.32 -23.92
C LEU A 268 20.18 5.24 -24.91
N ARG A 269 20.57 4.01 -24.62
CA ARG A 269 20.08 2.82 -25.30
C ARG A 269 19.50 1.84 -24.29
N LEU A 270 18.27 1.41 -24.52
CA LEU A 270 17.61 0.46 -23.64
C LEU A 270 17.91 -0.97 -24.06
N GLY A 271 18.36 -1.82 -23.12
CA GLY A 271 18.61 -3.24 -23.38
C GLY A 271 17.35 -4.08 -23.65
N GLY A 272 16.17 -3.58 -23.22
CA GLY A 272 14.87 -4.24 -23.38
C GLY A 272 13.85 -3.37 -24.12
N ALA A 273 14.23 -2.74 -25.23
CA ALA A 273 13.32 -1.92 -26.02
C ALA A 273 12.23 -2.76 -26.71
N GLY A 274 11.01 -2.20 -26.80
CA GLY A 274 9.90 -2.81 -27.51
C GLY A 274 10.10 -2.81 -29.03
N ALA A 275 9.79 -3.91 -29.69
CA ALA A 275 9.87 -4.04 -31.15
C ALA A 275 8.74 -3.27 -31.86
N SER A 276 8.99 -2.91 -33.12
CA SER A 276 7.97 -2.40 -34.03
C SER A 276 7.49 -3.49 -34.97
N SER A 277 6.20 -3.55 -35.25
CA SER A 277 5.63 -4.49 -36.20
C SER A 277 6.00 -4.21 -37.68
N THR A 278 6.45 -2.96 -37.97
CA THR A 278 6.66 -2.48 -39.36
C THR A 278 8.07 -1.97 -39.58
N MET A 279 8.76 -1.47 -38.55
CA MET A 279 10.06 -0.82 -38.67
C MET A 279 11.10 -1.56 -37.81
N PRO A 280 11.95 -2.42 -38.40
CA PRO A 280 12.89 -3.27 -37.65
C PRO A 280 13.87 -2.49 -36.78
N GLN A 281 14.26 -1.27 -37.20
CA GLN A 281 15.20 -0.41 -36.50
C GLN A 281 14.59 0.34 -35.31
N LYS A 282 13.24 0.38 -35.21
CA LYS A 282 12.54 1.16 -34.17
C LYS A 282 12.58 0.44 -32.84
N GLN A 283 13.14 1.10 -31.83
CA GLN A 283 13.19 0.63 -30.45
C GLN A 283 12.29 1.49 -29.58
N ASN A 284 11.18 0.94 -29.11
CA ASN A 284 10.20 1.70 -28.31
C ASN A 284 10.58 1.67 -26.82
N PRO A 285 10.60 2.82 -26.12
CA PRO A 285 10.86 2.91 -24.69
C PRO A 285 9.61 2.51 -23.88
N VAL A 286 9.22 1.23 -23.93
CA VAL A 286 7.96 0.72 -23.37
C VAL A 286 7.93 0.90 -21.86
N VAL A 287 8.97 0.48 -21.13
CA VAL A 287 9.02 0.58 -19.67
C VAL A 287 8.99 2.05 -19.20
N PRO A 288 9.83 2.96 -19.72
CA PRO A 288 9.74 4.39 -19.39
C PRO A 288 8.34 4.98 -19.67
N SER A 289 7.72 4.62 -20.79
CA SER A 289 6.36 5.08 -21.14
C SER A 289 5.32 4.55 -20.15
N ALA A 290 5.45 3.30 -19.69
CA ALA A 290 4.58 2.74 -18.65
C ALA A 290 4.75 3.48 -17.32
N MET A 291 5.98 3.84 -16.93
CA MET A 291 6.24 4.65 -15.72
C MET A 291 5.49 5.98 -15.78
N VAL A 292 5.54 6.68 -16.92
CA VAL A 292 4.81 7.95 -17.13
C VAL A 292 3.30 7.74 -17.02
N ALA A 293 2.76 6.71 -17.64
CA ALA A 293 1.33 6.41 -17.60
C ALA A 293 0.86 6.09 -16.17
N LEU A 294 1.62 5.27 -15.44
CA LEU A 294 1.33 4.91 -14.04
C LEU A 294 1.41 6.12 -13.10
N ALA A 295 2.38 7.01 -13.31
CA ALA A 295 2.50 8.24 -12.53
C ALA A 295 1.27 9.14 -12.69
N ARG A 296 0.80 9.33 -13.93
CA ARG A 296 -0.43 10.10 -14.21
C ARG A 296 -1.67 9.44 -13.63
N HIS A 297 -1.76 8.12 -13.71
CA HIS A 297 -2.85 7.36 -13.12
C HIS A 297 -2.87 7.50 -11.59
N ALA A 298 -1.71 7.36 -10.92
CA ALA A 298 -1.58 7.56 -9.48
C ALA A 298 -2.01 8.98 -9.05
N GLY A 299 -1.63 10.02 -9.82
CA GLY A 299 -2.06 11.40 -9.59
C GLY A 299 -3.58 11.55 -9.64
N GLY A 300 -4.24 10.94 -10.63
CA GLY A 300 -5.70 10.95 -10.75
C GLY A 300 -6.40 10.23 -9.59
N LEU A 301 -5.89 9.07 -9.19
CA LEU A 301 -6.41 8.32 -8.04
C LEU A 301 -6.24 9.10 -6.72
N ASN A 302 -5.10 9.76 -6.54
CA ASN A 302 -4.87 10.58 -5.34
C ASN A 302 -5.83 11.78 -5.28
N ALA A 303 -6.09 12.44 -6.41
CA ALA A 303 -7.09 13.51 -6.46
C ALA A 303 -8.48 13.03 -6.04
N THR A 304 -8.87 11.81 -6.42
CA THR A 304 -10.12 11.18 -5.97
C THR A 304 -10.07 10.86 -4.47
N LEU A 305 -8.94 10.34 -3.99
CA LEU A 305 -8.76 9.99 -2.56
C LEU A 305 -8.88 11.23 -1.65
N GLN A 306 -8.47 12.42 -2.10
CA GLN A 306 -8.60 13.67 -1.33
C GLN A 306 -10.05 14.07 -1.05
N GLY A 307 -11.01 13.52 -1.79
CA GLY A 307 -12.45 13.76 -1.58
C GLY A 307 -13.14 12.71 -0.68
N ALA A 308 -12.40 11.75 -0.14
CA ALA A 308 -12.94 10.64 0.64
C ALA A 308 -13.13 10.97 2.13
#